data_aeb80113652c1678d87277fc8b85d4c3
#
_entry.id   aeb80113652c1678d87277fc8b85d4c3
#
_cell.length_a   1.000
_cell.length_b   1.000
_cell.length_c   1.000
_cell.angle_alpha   90.00
_cell.angle_beta   90.00
_cell.angle_gamma   90.00
#
_symmetry.space_group_name_H-M   'P 1'
#
loop_
_entity.id
_entity.type
_entity.pdbx_description
1 polymer ?
#
loop_
_entity_poly.entity_id
_entity_poly.type
_entity_poly.pdbx_seq_one_letter_code
_entity_poly.pdbx_strand_id
1 'polypeptide(L)'
;MPPAAIHRDGDWIVPAIAMLRGGEWTTVSGSPAPAPEFVPDDGPLRNIASNMGVLQNQVTPGMEGEATATRHTLYANATSLTLGWFGRPNPGFGASQDTTLRAWARRPGGAWAPLTFAGAAETVLQGWDSAATLTPEHRTDVYADPFPGPFQVGDVLEVMTWVSTTTGANGLGVQGRVDQAYDLGRVQGTPAEVVSAAQFDASGPGTRPSVVLAPSAQAASWALIGDSNSVNPDRSYMSIGFRSRNLPHILNGKHGLSTGDLAGDWWDFQLGEQLNYCDSVYSALLTNDGGAGLAGMQDRLLTVWAKAKAAGVTRWVQATKTPSYAVKEGGGTSGDPEPTTSINAWLRDGAPVIDGAAAPTGTTDPDAVRATVITWDFQVIPGDPSHPVGDGWIGDTTYVLETSLGSSTWKPEYDANDVNHYYNAAHAAQGEVLKEHLRLMGF
;
A
#
# COMPACT_ATOMS: atom_id res chain seq x y z
N MET A 1 6.16 -34.46 -7.33
CA MET A 1 6.46 -33.03 -7.44
C MET A 1 7.02 -32.82 -8.83
N PRO A 2 6.55 -31.85 -9.63
CA PRO A 2 7.21 -31.51 -10.87
C PRO A 2 8.62 -30.97 -10.56
N PRO A 3 9.64 -31.28 -11.35
CA PRO A 3 10.97 -30.73 -11.15
C PRO A 3 10.94 -29.22 -11.32
N ALA A 4 11.61 -28.49 -10.42
CA ALA A 4 11.75 -27.05 -10.52
C ALA A 4 12.57 -26.69 -11.77
N ALA A 5 12.11 -25.69 -12.52
CA ALA A 5 12.89 -25.14 -13.64
C ALA A 5 14.14 -24.46 -13.04
N ILE A 6 15.30 -24.72 -13.64
CA ILE A 6 16.56 -24.11 -13.23
C ILE A 6 16.95 -23.09 -14.30
N HIS A 7 17.21 -21.85 -13.86
CA HIS A 7 17.74 -20.80 -14.72
C HIS A 7 19.27 -20.85 -14.70
N ARG A 8 19.88 -21.03 -15.87
CA ARG A 8 21.33 -21.01 -16.00
C ARG A 8 21.71 -20.30 -17.29
N ASP A 9 22.61 -19.34 -17.18
CA ASP A 9 23.22 -18.60 -18.31
C ASP A 9 22.22 -17.90 -19.26
N GLY A 10 21.07 -17.43 -18.74
CA GLY A 10 20.06 -16.69 -19.51
C GLY A 10 19.00 -17.57 -20.18
N ASP A 11 19.10 -18.88 -20.12
CA ASP A 11 18.12 -19.79 -20.68
C ASP A 11 17.37 -20.59 -19.60
N TRP A 12 16.07 -20.77 -19.79
CA TRP A 12 15.27 -21.68 -18.96
C TRP A 12 15.55 -23.12 -19.41
N ILE A 13 16.30 -23.86 -18.61
CA ILE A 13 16.48 -25.29 -18.81
C ILE A 13 15.29 -25.98 -18.13
N VAL A 14 14.35 -26.44 -18.94
CA VAL A 14 13.36 -27.41 -18.46
C VAL A 14 14.09 -28.75 -18.40
N PRO A 15 14.30 -29.34 -17.21
CA PRO A 15 14.92 -30.63 -17.12
C PRO A 15 14.10 -31.64 -17.95
N ALA A 16 14.76 -32.44 -18.73
CA ALA A 16 14.10 -33.50 -19.48
C ALA A 16 13.22 -34.33 -18.52
N ILE A 17 11.91 -34.31 -18.73
CA ILE A 17 10.99 -35.11 -17.93
C ILE A 17 11.22 -36.56 -18.32
N ALA A 18 11.86 -37.31 -17.43
CA ALA A 18 11.97 -38.74 -17.57
C ALA A 18 10.65 -39.38 -17.12
N MET A 19 9.95 -40.04 -18.03
CA MET A 19 8.78 -40.84 -17.70
C MET A 19 9.16 -42.31 -17.57
N LEU A 20 8.79 -42.93 -16.47
CA LEU A 20 8.92 -44.38 -16.28
C LEU A 20 7.77 -45.08 -17.05
N ARG A 21 8.10 -45.76 -18.13
CA ARG A 21 7.14 -46.56 -18.87
C ARG A 21 7.69 -47.97 -19.01
N GLY A 22 7.00 -48.95 -18.43
CA GLY A 22 7.42 -50.32 -18.50
C GLY A 22 8.73 -50.69 -17.78
N GLY A 23 9.16 -49.86 -16.79
CA GLY A 23 10.40 -50.12 -16.02
C GLY A 23 11.66 -49.47 -16.62
N GLU A 24 11.58 -48.81 -17.77
CA GLU A 24 12.71 -48.09 -18.39
C GLU A 24 12.48 -46.56 -18.40
N TRP A 25 13.53 -45.79 -18.13
CA TRP A 25 13.51 -44.34 -18.21
C TRP A 25 13.75 -43.92 -19.65
N THR A 26 12.75 -43.29 -20.25
CA THR A 26 12.92 -42.65 -21.57
C THR A 26 12.99 -41.13 -21.40
N THR A 27 14.03 -40.54 -21.93
CA THR A 27 14.16 -39.08 -22.06
C THR A 27 13.23 -38.61 -23.19
N VAL A 28 12.20 -37.83 -22.84
CA VAL A 28 11.40 -37.13 -23.85
C VAL A 28 12.10 -35.82 -24.16
N SER A 29 12.90 -35.75 -25.21
CA SER A 29 13.39 -34.50 -25.77
C SER A 29 12.25 -33.82 -26.53
N GLY A 30 11.44 -33.03 -25.84
CA GLY A 30 10.57 -32.04 -26.47
C GLY A 30 11.41 -30.84 -26.89
N SER A 31 11.24 -30.34 -28.12
CA SER A 31 11.71 -28.99 -28.42
C SER A 31 11.13 -28.03 -27.34
N PRO A 32 11.92 -27.10 -26.79
CA PRO A 32 11.38 -26.12 -25.88
C PRO A 32 10.17 -25.47 -26.56
N ALA A 33 9.06 -25.37 -25.83
CA ALA A 33 7.92 -24.60 -26.29
C ALA A 33 8.43 -23.22 -26.72
N PRO A 34 7.99 -22.66 -27.86
CA PRO A 34 8.35 -21.30 -28.20
C PRO A 34 8.03 -20.39 -27.02
N ALA A 35 8.92 -19.46 -26.73
CA ALA A 35 8.68 -18.46 -25.69
C ALA A 35 7.31 -17.82 -25.96
N PRO A 36 6.47 -17.62 -24.93
CA PRO A 36 5.18 -16.99 -25.13
C PRO A 36 5.38 -15.65 -25.84
N GLU A 37 4.59 -15.41 -26.88
CA GLU A 37 4.63 -14.15 -27.60
C GLU A 37 4.32 -13.01 -26.63
N PHE A 38 5.14 -11.95 -26.65
CA PHE A 38 4.89 -10.78 -25.84
C PHE A 38 3.65 -10.04 -26.37
N VAL A 39 2.60 -10.00 -25.57
CA VAL A 39 1.39 -9.25 -25.85
C VAL A 39 1.27 -8.18 -24.77
N PRO A 40 1.37 -6.88 -25.12
CA PRO A 40 1.13 -5.81 -24.15
C PRO A 40 -0.36 -5.79 -23.78
N ASP A 41 -0.63 -5.38 -22.53
CA ASP A 41 -2.00 -5.09 -22.11
C ASP A 41 -2.49 -3.80 -22.79
N ASP A 42 -3.79 -3.73 -23.10
CA ASP A 42 -4.45 -2.60 -23.79
C ASP A 42 -5.56 -1.92 -22.97
N GLY A 43 -5.66 -2.24 -21.68
CA GLY A 43 -6.65 -1.68 -20.77
C GLY A 43 -6.42 -0.22 -20.37
N PRO A 44 -7.17 0.30 -19.40
CA PRO A 44 -6.96 1.64 -18.87
C PRO A 44 -5.58 1.77 -18.20
N LEU A 45 -5.08 3.01 -18.15
CA LEU A 45 -3.83 3.31 -17.45
C LEU A 45 -3.99 3.07 -15.95
N ARG A 46 -3.18 2.17 -15.39
CA ARG A 46 -3.26 1.74 -13.99
C ARG A 46 -1.89 1.64 -13.35
N ASN A 47 -1.84 1.70 -12.02
CA ASN A 47 -0.65 1.26 -11.30
C ASN A 47 -0.52 -0.26 -11.43
N ILE A 48 0.61 -0.70 -11.97
CA ILE A 48 0.88 -2.12 -12.25
C ILE A 48 1.98 -2.71 -11.37
N ALA A 49 2.42 -2.00 -10.35
CA ALA A 49 3.55 -2.44 -9.52
C ALA A 49 3.22 -2.43 -8.02
N SER A 50 4.05 -3.12 -7.26
CA SER A 50 4.07 -3.08 -5.79
C SER A 50 5.19 -2.19 -5.25
N ASN A 51 5.19 -2.02 -3.94
CA ASN A 51 6.20 -1.24 -3.21
C ASN A 51 6.17 0.26 -3.55
N MET A 52 4.99 0.78 -3.83
CA MET A 52 4.71 2.20 -4.09
C MET A 52 4.33 2.92 -2.80
N GLY A 53 4.64 4.21 -2.71
CA GLY A 53 4.27 5.01 -1.54
C GLY A 53 4.11 6.48 -1.87
N VAL A 54 3.14 7.13 -1.21
CA VAL A 54 2.91 8.57 -1.34
C VAL A 54 3.95 9.34 -0.54
N LEU A 55 4.51 10.39 -1.15
CA LEU A 55 5.52 11.25 -0.53
C LEU A 55 4.86 12.22 0.46
N GLN A 56 5.43 12.35 1.63
CA GLN A 56 4.99 13.33 2.64
C GLN A 56 6.19 14.16 3.08
N ASN A 57 5.93 15.34 3.66
CA ASN A 57 7.01 16.08 4.25
C ASN A 57 7.55 15.32 5.48
N GLN A 58 8.84 15.09 5.49
CA GLN A 58 9.56 14.56 6.64
C GLN A 58 10.53 15.59 7.18
N VAL A 59 10.61 15.64 8.50
CA VAL A 59 11.69 16.31 9.19
C VAL A 59 12.94 15.43 9.08
N THR A 60 13.64 15.53 7.98
CA THR A 60 14.98 14.95 7.89
C THR A 60 15.94 16.10 7.58
N PRO A 61 16.60 16.66 8.59
CA PRO A 61 17.69 17.59 8.33
C PRO A 61 18.71 16.92 7.43
N GLY A 62 19.05 17.54 6.33
CA GLY A 62 20.13 17.10 5.46
C GLY A 62 19.72 16.20 4.28
N MET A 63 18.53 16.38 3.69
CA MET A 63 18.24 15.79 2.36
C MET A 63 19.00 16.51 1.22
N GLU A 64 20.24 16.91 1.49
CA GLU A 64 21.10 17.52 0.50
C GLU A 64 21.74 16.42 -0.33
N GLY A 65 21.09 16.08 -1.44
CA GLY A 65 21.65 15.12 -2.35
C GLY A 65 21.58 13.67 -1.87
N GLU A 66 20.40 13.20 -1.52
CA GLU A 66 20.17 11.79 -1.16
C GLU A 66 19.50 11.03 -2.29
N ALA A 67 20.01 9.87 -2.62
CA ALA A 67 19.37 8.92 -3.52
C ALA A 67 18.89 7.68 -2.76
N THR A 68 17.72 7.22 -3.14
CA THR A 68 17.14 5.94 -2.69
C THR A 68 16.93 5.05 -3.90
N ALA A 69 17.37 3.82 -3.82
CA ALA A 69 17.15 2.80 -4.86
C ALA A 69 16.20 1.72 -4.36
N THR A 70 15.07 1.57 -5.05
CA THR A 70 13.95 0.70 -4.68
C THR A 70 13.66 -0.33 -5.77
N ARG A 71 13.02 -1.44 -5.40
CA ARG A 71 12.60 -2.52 -6.31
C ARG A 71 11.09 -2.61 -6.40
N HIS A 72 10.60 -2.79 -7.61
CA HIS A 72 9.19 -2.84 -7.92
C HIS A 72 8.89 -4.05 -8.80
N THR A 73 8.10 -4.99 -8.31
CA THR A 73 7.62 -6.12 -9.12
C THR A 73 6.44 -5.66 -9.97
N LEU A 74 6.47 -5.98 -11.27
CA LEU A 74 5.45 -5.62 -12.24
C LEU A 74 4.41 -6.74 -12.37
N TYR A 75 3.15 -6.39 -12.48
CA TYR A 75 2.03 -7.33 -12.55
C TYR A 75 1.22 -7.22 -13.84
N ALA A 76 1.74 -6.50 -14.85
CA ALA A 76 1.18 -6.43 -16.19
C ALA A 76 2.28 -6.40 -17.24
N ASN A 77 1.95 -6.79 -18.48
CA ASN A 77 2.83 -6.64 -19.63
C ASN A 77 2.74 -5.21 -20.16
N ALA A 78 3.87 -4.59 -20.47
CA ALA A 78 3.91 -3.21 -20.94
C ALA A 78 5.02 -2.96 -21.98
N THR A 79 4.73 -2.13 -22.98
CA THR A 79 5.74 -1.65 -23.94
C THR A 79 6.58 -0.51 -23.38
N SER A 80 6.02 0.23 -22.41
CA SER A 80 6.69 1.30 -21.70
C SER A 80 6.05 1.52 -20.33
N LEU A 81 6.76 2.18 -19.44
CA LEU A 81 6.29 2.50 -18.09
C LEU A 81 6.36 4.00 -17.86
N THR A 82 5.34 4.58 -17.24
CA THR A 82 5.39 5.95 -16.71
C THR A 82 5.48 5.90 -15.19
N LEU A 83 6.49 6.52 -14.62
CA LEU A 83 6.67 6.58 -13.17
C LEU A 83 6.17 7.92 -12.66
N GLY A 84 5.48 7.93 -11.53
CA GLY A 84 4.97 9.14 -10.90
C GLY A 84 5.35 9.25 -9.43
N TRP A 85 5.50 10.48 -8.96
CA TRP A 85 5.76 10.83 -7.56
C TRP A 85 4.68 11.78 -7.06
N PHE A 86 3.98 11.40 -6.00
CA PHE A 86 2.86 12.14 -5.42
C PHE A 86 3.27 12.76 -4.10
N GLY A 87 3.42 14.08 -4.07
CA GLY A 87 3.72 14.85 -2.88
C GLY A 87 2.45 15.24 -2.14
N ARG A 88 2.37 14.88 -0.85
CA ARG A 88 1.24 15.18 0.04
C ARG A 88 1.78 15.77 1.34
N PRO A 89 1.92 17.09 1.44
CA PRO A 89 2.35 17.73 2.69
C PRO A 89 1.55 17.24 3.89
N ASN A 90 2.22 17.06 5.02
CA ASN A 90 1.61 16.63 6.27
C ASN A 90 1.77 17.75 7.31
N PRO A 91 0.68 18.41 7.73
CA PRO A 91 0.73 19.51 8.69
C PRO A 91 1.38 19.15 10.02
N GLY A 92 1.31 17.88 10.43
CA GLY A 92 1.92 17.39 11.67
C GLY A 92 3.46 17.50 11.70
N PHE A 93 4.09 17.70 10.53
CA PHE A 93 5.56 17.84 10.42
C PHE A 93 6.01 19.25 10.03
N GLY A 94 5.09 20.22 10.00
CA GLY A 94 5.40 21.62 9.69
C GLY A 94 5.61 21.87 8.19
N ALA A 95 6.15 23.06 7.87
CA ALA A 95 6.41 23.48 6.50
C ALA A 95 7.43 22.58 5.79
N SER A 96 7.28 22.43 4.49
CA SER A 96 8.28 21.80 3.61
C SER A 96 8.72 22.77 2.52
N GLN A 97 9.97 22.68 2.11
CA GLN A 97 10.48 23.43 0.96
C GLN A 97 10.34 22.65 -0.33
N ASP A 98 10.49 23.36 -1.43
CA ASP A 98 10.60 22.77 -2.74
C ASP A 98 11.72 21.71 -2.76
N THR A 99 11.41 20.57 -3.33
CA THR A 99 12.33 19.43 -3.41
C THR A 99 12.64 19.17 -4.87
N THR A 100 13.90 19.37 -5.28
CA THR A 100 14.36 18.95 -6.60
C THR A 100 14.43 17.45 -6.66
N LEU A 101 13.91 16.84 -7.72
CA LEU A 101 13.87 15.40 -7.95
C LEU A 101 14.51 15.04 -9.28
N ARG A 102 15.40 14.05 -9.25
CA ARG A 102 15.90 13.31 -10.42
C ARG A 102 15.67 11.82 -10.22
N ALA A 103 15.53 11.09 -11.31
CA ALA A 103 15.34 9.66 -11.22
C ALA A 103 16.03 8.89 -12.34
N TRP A 104 16.32 7.63 -12.07
CA TRP A 104 16.86 6.65 -13.00
C TRP A 104 16.12 5.35 -12.82
N ALA A 105 16.02 4.59 -13.89
CA ALA A 105 15.46 3.26 -13.85
C ALA A 105 16.38 2.26 -14.55
N ARG A 106 16.27 0.98 -14.15
CA ARG A 106 16.98 -0.11 -14.82
C ARG A 106 16.28 -1.46 -14.55
N ARG A 107 16.60 -2.44 -15.34
CA ARG A 107 16.41 -3.84 -14.95
C ARG A 107 17.53 -4.28 -14.00
N PRO A 108 17.33 -5.25 -13.12
CA PRO A 108 18.37 -5.75 -12.23
C PRO A 108 19.65 -6.11 -12.99
N GLY A 109 20.77 -5.58 -12.50
CA GLY A 109 22.09 -5.78 -13.11
C GLY A 109 22.37 -4.94 -14.35
N GLY A 110 21.43 -4.18 -14.89
CA GLY A 110 21.63 -3.24 -15.98
C GLY A 110 22.24 -1.91 -15.54
N ALA A 111 22.61 -1.08 -16.53
CA ALA A 111 23.04 0.30 -16.26
C ALA A 111 21.84 1.18 -15.89
N TRP A 112 22.06 2.16 -15.03
CA TRP A 112 21.07 3.17 -14.70
C TRP A 112 20.79 4.06 -15.92
N ALA A 113 19.58 4.06 -16.43
CA ALA A 113 19.11 4.94 -17.48
C ALA A 113 18.39 6.15 -16.86
N PRO A 114 18.75 7.40 -17.21
CA PRO A 114 18.11 8.59 -16.68
C PRO A 114 16.64 8.63 -17.14
N LEU A 115 15.75 9.03 -16.24
CA LEU A 115 14.40 9.42 -16.56
C LEU A 115 14.36 10.92 -16.81
N THR A 116 13.48 11.35 -17.72
CA THR A 116 13.22 12.76 -17.99
C THR A 116 11.80 13.14 -17.56
N PHE A 117 11.59 14.43 -17.36
CA PHE A 117 10.32 15.03 -16.93
C PHE A 117 9.96 16.13 -17.93
N ALA A 118 9.07 15.84 -18.86
CA ALA A 118 8.78 16.71 -20.01
C ALA A 118 10.08 17.12 -20.77
N GLY A 119 10.99 16.16 -20.96
CA GLY A 119 12.29 16.34 -21.60
C GLY A 119 13.39 16.90 -20.70
N ALA A 120 13.09 17.39 -19.49
CA ALA A 120 14.10 17.86 -18.53
C ALA A 120 14.67 16.71 -17.68
N ALA A 121 15.93 16.84 -17.24
CA ALA A 121 16.59 15.86 -16.41
C ALA A 121 16.14 15.87 -14.94
N GLU A 122 15.38 16.87 -14.54
CA GLU A 122 14.89 17.07 -13.17
C GLU A 122 13.54 17.76 -13.18
N THR A 123 12.83 17.63 -12.04
CA THR A 123 11.59 18.32 -11.76
C THR A 123 11.58 18.80 -10.31
N VAL A 124 10.55 19.54 -9.92
CA VAL A 124 10.39 20.07 -8.57
C VAL A 124 9.08 19.59 -7.99
N LEU A 125 9.16 18.96 -6.83
CA LEU A 125 8.03 18.73 -5.95
C LEU A 125 7.86 19.98 -5.09
N GLN A 126 6.74 20.69 -5.26
CA GLN A 126 6.48 21.92 -4.55
C GLN A 126 6.34 21.68 -3.06
N GLY A 127 6.99 22.50 -2.27
CA GLY A 127 6.88 22.53 -0.82
C GLY A 127 5.55 23.16 -0.37
N TRP A 128 5.35 23.17 0.93
CA TRP A 128 4.18 23.76 1.56
C TRP A 128 4.57 24.68 2.71
N ASP A 129 4.04 25.90 2.73
CA ASP A 129 4.17 26.82 3.84
C ASP A 129 3.12 26.47 4.92
N SER A 130 3.58 26.17 6.14
CA SER A 130 2.71 25.81 7.27
C SER A 130 1.76 26.92 7.70
N ALA A 131 2.01 28.16 7.29
CA ALA A 131 1.11 29.30 7.54
C ALA A 131 -0.12 29.26 6.60
N ALA A 132 -0.04 28.57 5.47
CA ALA A 132 -1.13 28.39 4.54
C ALA A 132 -2.06 27.26 4.96
N THR A 133 -3.37 27.45 4.83
CA THR A 133 -4.33 26.35 4.97
C THR A 133 -4.03 25.29 3.90
N LEU A 134 -3.96 24.02 4.31
CA LEU A 134 -3.71 22.93 3.40
C LEU A 134 -4.94 22.72 2.49
N THR A 135 -4.76 22.87 1.20
CA THR A 135 -5.80 22.68 0.17
C THR A 135 -5.33 21.71 -0.89
N PRO A 136 -6.21 21.18 -1.75
CA PRO A 136 -5.83 20.27 -2.83
C PRO A 136 -4.74 20.84 -3.77
N GLU A 137 -4.62 22.16 -3.93
CA GLU A 137 -3.58 22.81 -4.74
C GLU A 137 -2.17 22.61 -4.17
N HIS A 138 -2.02 22.28 -2.89
CA HIS A 138 -0.73 22.00 -2.28
C HIS A 138 -0.23 20.57 -2.56
N ARG A 139 -1.02 19.73 -3.23
CA ARG A 139 -0.51 18.47 -3.75
C ARG A 139 0.38 18.74 -4.97
N THR A 140 1.43 17.97 -5.10
CA THR A 140 2.30 18.01 -6.27
C THR A 140 2.44 16.60 -6.84
N ASP A 141 2.07 16.45 -8.10
CA ASP A 141 2.11 15.17 -8.79
C ASP A 141 2.99 15.35 -10.04
N VAL A 142 4.10 14.64 -10.09
CA VAL A 142 5.05 14.72 -11.18
C VAL A 142 5.22 13.35 -11.82
N TYR A 143 5.36 13.34 -13.14
CA TYR A 143 5.48 12.11 -13.93
C TYR A 143 6.73 12.18 -14.80
N ALA A 144 7.47 11.08 -14.83
CA ALA A 144 8.54 10.92 -15.81
C ALA A 144 7.97 10.64 -17.21
N ASP A 145 8.74 10.98 -18.22
CA ASP A 145 8.47 10.57 -19.59
C ASP A 145 8.51 9.02 -19.68
N PRO A 146 7.82 8.40 -20.65
CA PRO A 146 7.74 6.96 -20.74
C PRO A 146 9.11 6.27 -20.84
N PHE A 147 9.37 5.35 -19.92
CA PHE A 147 10.56 4.51 -19.91
C PHE A 147 10.33 3.28 -20.79
N PRO A 148 11.16 3.04 -21.83
CA PRO A 148 10.89 2.03 -22.85
C PRO A 148 11.09 0.59 -22.32
N GLY A 149 10.22 -0.35 -22.79
CA GLY A 149 10.25 -1.78 -22.53
C GLY A 149 10.80 -2.62 -23.66
N PRO A 150 10.32 -3.84 -23.88
CA PRO A 150 9.11 -4.45 -23.28
C PRO A 150 9.30 -4.94 -21.84
N PHE A 151 8.23 -4.95 -21.05
CA PHE A 151 8.19 -5.47 -19.67
C PHE A 151 7.15 -6.59 -19.58
N GLN A 152 7.42 -7.60 -18.76
CA GLN A 152 6.52 -8.74 -18.54
C GLN A 152 6.09 -8.83 -17.07
N VAL A 153 4.97 -9.52 -16.85
CA VAL A 153 4.54 -9.89 -15.50
C VAL A 153 5.66 -10.63 -14.78
N GLY A 154 5.97 -10.19 -13.55
CA GLY A 154 7.06 -10.73 -12.74
C GLY A 154 8.42 -10.06 -12.95
N ASP A 155 8.56 -9.20 -13.97
CA ASP A 155 9.77 -8.39 -14.10
C ASP A 155 9.95 -7.49 -12.88
N VAL A 156 11.19 -7.24 -12.51
CA VAL A 156 11.57 -6.28 -11.47
C VAL A 156 12.12 -5.04 -12.13
N LEU A 157 11.56 -3.89 -11.77
CA LEU A 157 12.10 -2.58 -12.08
C LEU A 157 12.88 -2.06 -10.86
N GLU A 158 14.13 -1.70 -11.04
CA GLU A 158 14.89 -0.95 -10.05
C GLU A 158 14.80 0.54 -10.39
N VAL A 159 14.39 1.35 -9.41
CA VAL A 159 14.25 2.80 -9.55
C VAL A 159 15.12 3.48 -8.50
N MET A 160 15.97 4.39 -8.95
CA MET A 160 16.73 5.28 -8.08
C MET A 160 16.13 6.67 -8.15
N THR A 161 15.71 7.19 -7.01
CA THR A 161 15.19 8.56 -6.87
C THR A 161 16.17 9.38 -6.04
N TRP A 162 16.71 10.41 -6.63
CA TRP A 162 17.55 11.40 -5.96
C TRP A 162 16.73 12.66 -5.65
N VAL A 163 16.88 13.16 -4.44
CA VAL A 163 16.20 14.39 -4.00
C VAL A 163 17.19 15.34 -3.36
N SER A 164 16.92 16.62 -3.51
CA SER A 164 17.66 17.69 -2.85
C SER A 164 16.73 18.82 -2.44
N THR A 165 16.93 19.31 -1.22
CA THR A 165 16.28 20.51 -0.69
C THR A 165 17.34 21.56 -0.42
N THR A 166 16.92 22.81 -0.19
CA THR A 166 17.81 23.85 0.35
C THR A 166 18.25 23.47 1.76
N THR A 167 19.51 23.77 2.09
CA THR A 167 20.17 23.45 3.36
C THR A 167 19.29 23.69 4.59
N GLY A 168 19.17 22.69 5.42
CA GLY A 168 18.53 22.77 6.75
C GLY A 168 17.01 22.77 6.76
N ALA A 169 16.37 22.49 5.64
CA ALA A 169 14.92 22.49 5.51
C ALA A 169 14.29 21.11 5.37
N ASN A 170 13.03 21.02 5.77
CA ASN A 170 12.22 19.83 5.54
C ASN A 170 11.86 19.73 4.05
N GLY A 171 12.12 18.60 3.42
CA GLY A 171 11.72 18.30 2.06
C GLY A 171 10.55 17.32 1.99
N LEU A 172 10.02 17.14 0.79
CA LEU A 172 9.07 16.06 0.52
C LEU A 172 9.84 14.75 0.32
N GLY A 173 9.76 13.88 1.28
CA GLY A 173 10.32 12.53 1.24
C GLY A 173 9.26 11.49 1.50
N VAL A 174 9.56 10.22 1.25
CA VAL A 174 8.66 9.15 1.64
C VAL A 174 8.77 8.90 3.13
N GLN A 175 7.61 8.81 3.75
CA GLN A 175 7.54 8.10 5.01
C GLN A 175 7.74 6.61 4.73
N GLY A 176 8.70 6.03 5.39
CA GLY A 176 9.00 4.62 5.29
C GLY A 176 10.49 4.38 5.18
N ARG A 177 10.94 3.36 5.88
CA ARG A 177 12.32 2.92 5.80
C ARG A 177 12.49 2.14 4.52
N VAL A 178 13.57 2.41 3.83
CA VAL A 178 14.13 1.50 2.84
C VAL A 178 14.56 0.25 3.60
N ASP A 179 14.00 -0.89 3.27
CA ASP A 179 14.41 -2.17 3.85
C ASP A 179 15.23 -2.93 2.81
N GLN A 180 16.49 -3.18 3.11
CA GLN A 180 17.39 -3.89 2.20
C GLN A 180 16.91 -5.32 1.84
N ALA A 181 15.96 -5.88 2.58
CA ALA A 181 15.31 -7.13 2.18
C ALA A 181 14.47 -6.99 0.90
N TYR A 182 13.99 -5.78 0.59
CA TYR A 182 13.11 -5.50 -0.54
C TYR A 182 13.67 -4.44 -1.50
N ASP A 183 14.56 -3.59 -1.01
CA ASP A 183 15.16 -2.47 -1.74
C ASP A 183 16.68 -2.61 -1.85
N LEU A 184 17.30 -1.72 -2.62
CA LEU A 184 18.75 -1.67 -2.71
C LEU A 184 19.38 -0.83 -1.58
N GLY A 185 18.70 0.20 -1.12
CA GLY A 185 19.18 1.05 -0.04
C GLY A 185 19.27 2.55 -0.40
N ARG A 186 20.10 3.27 0.34
CA ARG A 186 20.32 4.73 0.23
C ARG A 186 21.78 5.06 0.03
N VAL A 187 22.04 6.19 -0.63
CA VAL A 187 23.38 6.77 -0.76
C VAL A 187 23.28 8.30 -0.81
N GLN A 188 24.23 8.99 -0.20
CA GLN A 188 24.35 10.45 -0.29
C GLN A 188 25.38 10.85 -1.35
N GLY A 189 25.15 11.94 -2.03
CA GLY A 189 26.04 12.50 -3.02
C GLY A 189 25.35 13.31 -4.09
N THR A 190 26.12 13.88 -4.98
CA THR A 190 25.64 14.51 -6.21
C THR A 190 25.01 13.49 -7.15
N PRO A 191 24.16 13.90 -8.11
CA PRO A 191 23.60 12.97 -9.09
C PRO A 191 24.61 12.08 -9.80
N ALA A 192 25.81 12.58 -10.09
CA ALA A 192 26.88 11.82 -10.75
C ALA A 192 27.49 10.76 -9.81
N GLU A 193 27.70 11.11 -8.54
CA GLU A 193 28.25 10.21 -7.53
C GLU A 193 27.28 9.07 -7.23
N VAL A 194 25.99 9.36 -7.05
CA VAL A 194 25.00 8.33 -6.72
C VAL A 194 24.78 7.33 -7.86
N VAL A 195 24.84 7.77 -9.12
CA VAL A 195 24.74 6.86 -10.29
C VAL A 195 25.95 5.92 -10.38
N SER A 196 27.12 6.39 -9.97
CA SER A 196 28.37 5.59 -9.96
C SER A 196 28.57 4.78 -8.68
N ALA A 197 27.70 4.92 -7.68
CA ALA A 197 27.83 4.22 -6.41
C ALA A 197 27.74 2.70 -6.60
N ALA A 198 28.76 2.00 -6.09
CA ALA A 198 28.81 0.54 -6.15
C ALA A 198 27.85 -0.13 -5.15
N GLN A 199 27.51 0.57 -4.08
CA GLN A 199 26.66 0.06 -2.99
C GLN A 199 25.73 1.15 -2.47
N PHE A 200 24.56 0.72 -2.02
CA PHE A 200 23.58 1.52 -1.30
C PHE A 200 23.54 0.98 0.13
N ASP A 201 24.06 1.75 1.09
CA ASP A 201 24.53 1.17 2.36
C ASP A 201 23.54 1.26 3.53
N ALA A 202 22.45 2.01 3.40
CA ALA A 202 21.67 2.30 4.58
C ALA A 202 20.19 1.94 4.43
N SER A 203 19.62 1.37 5.49
CA SER A 203 18.18 1.42 5.75
C SER A 203 17.83 2.78 6.35
N GLY A 204 16.70 3.35 6.00
CA GLY A 204 16.25 4.62 6.56
C GLY A 204 15.14 5.26 5.73
N PRO A 205 14.68 6.47 6.10
CA PRO A 205 13.75 7.21 5.25
C PRO A 205 14.32 7.34 3.85
N GLY A 206 13.48 7.27 2.83
CA GLY A 206 13.94 7.38 1.45
C GLY A 206 12.81 7.80 0.53
N THR A 207 13.12 8.12 -0.70
CA THR A 207 12.16 8.55 -1.70
C THR A 207 12.00 7.47 -2.76
N ARG A 208 10.75 7.11 -3.07
CA ARG A 208 10.40 6.10 -4.09
C ARG A 208 9.29 6.63 -4.99
N PRO A 209 9.08 6.06 -6.17
CA PRO A 209 7.91 6.39 -6.97
C PRO A 209 6.61 6.01 -6.22
N SER A 210 5.58 6.79 -6.46
CA SER A 210 4.24 6.55 -5.93
C SER A 210 3.42 5.63 -6.82
N VAL A 211 3.73 5.63 -8.13
CA VAL A 211 3.09 4.76 -9.13
C VAL A 211 4.08 4.33 -10.20
N VAL A 212 3.83 3.16 -10.75
CA VAL A 212 4.38 2.70 -12.04
C VAL A 212 3.20 2.38 -12.94
N LEU A 213 3.00 3.17 -13.96
CA LEU A 213 1.80 3.18 -14.78
C LEU A 213 2.03 2.48 -16.11
N ALA A 214 1.09 1.64 -16.50
CA ALA A 214 0.93 1.13 -17.86
C ALA A 214 -0.55 0.82 -18.13
N PRO A 215 -0.97 0.69 -19.41
CA PRO A 215 -2.26 0.10 -19.74
C PRO A 215 -2.36 -1.30 -19.14
N SER A 216 -3.49 -1.62 -18.48
CA SER A 216 -3.74 -2.96 -17.94
C SER A 216 -5.22 -3.24 -17.88
N ALA A 217 -5.62 -4.35 -18.51
CA ALA A 217 -6.98 -4.89 -18.43
C ALA A 217 -7.14 -5.91 -17.29
N GLN A 218 -6.01 -6.41 -16.75
CA GLN A 218 -6.04 -7.63 -15.92
C GLN A 218 -6.11 -7.40 -14.43
N ALA A 219 -5.61 -6.30 -13.92
CA ALA A 219 -5.40 -6.19 -12.48
C ALA A 219 -6.31 -5.16 -11.84
N ALA A 220 -7.02 -5.57 -10.80
CA ALA A 220 -7.46 -4.64 -9.78
C ALA A 220 -6.21 -3.95 -9.22
N SER A 221 -6.12 -2.64 -9.36
CA SER A 221 -5.09 -1.83 -8.71
C SER A 221 -5.66 -1.21 -7.43
N TRP A 222 -4.89 -1.24 -6.36
CA TRP A 222 -5.37 -0.91 -5.03
C TRP A 222 -4.71 0.33 -4.45
N ALA A 223 -5.50 1.24 -3.91
CA ALA A 223 -5.04 2.25 -2.97
C ALA A 223 -5.18 1.69 -1.54
N LEU A 224 -4.07 1.58 -0.81
CA LEU A 224 -4.06 1.14 0.58
C LEU A 224 -3.97 2.36 1.46
N ILE A 225 -4.99 2.59 2.28
CA ILE A 225 -5.08 3.77 3.14
C ILE A 225 -4.92 3.36 4.58
N GLY A 226 -4.02 4.03 5.29
CA GLY A 226 -3.83 3.78 6.70
C GLY A 226 -3.21 4.95 7.45
N ASP A 227 -3.12 4.79 8.75
CA ASP A 227 -2.53 5.73 9.69
C ASP A 227 -1.03 5.49 9.93
N SER A 228 -0.52 5.90 11.09
CA SER A 228 0.88 5.73 11.48
C SER A 228 1.37 4.27 11.48
N ASN A 229 0.50 3.30 11.67
CA ASN A 229 0.84 1.87 11.59
C ASN A 229 1.10 1.41 10.15
N SER A 230 0.75 2.22 9.18
CA SER A 230 0.79 1.88 7.76
C SER A 230 1.86 2.64 6.97
N VAL A 231 2.60 3.54 7.60
CA VAL A 231 3.55 4.45 6.91
C VAL A 231 4.76 3.76 6.27
N ASN A 232 5.01 2.52 6.63
CA ASN A 232 6.17 1.79 6.11
C ASN A 232 5.75 0.79 5.00
N PRO A 233 5.98 1.11 3.71
CA PRO A 233 5.58 0.25 2.61
C PRO A 233 6.17 -1.16 2.64
N ASP A 234 7.34 -1.33 3.27
CA ASP A 234 8.02 -2.61 3.30
C ASP A 234 7.48 -3.54 4.39
N ARG A 235 7.01 -2.97 5.49
CA ARG A 235 6.64 -3.67 6.72
C ARG A 235 5.17 -3.61 7.08
N SER A 236 4.40 -2.68 6.47
CA SER A 236 2.96 -2.61 6.68
C SER A 236 2.30 -3.97 6.35
N TYR A 237 1.44 -4.44 7.24
CA TYR A 237 0.69 -5.67 7.01
C TYR A 237 -0.12 -5.62 5.71
N MET A 238 -0.60 -4.44 5.32
CA MET A 238 -1.28 -4.24 4.05
C MET A 238 -0.37 -4.60 2.88
N SER A 239 0.82 -4.00 2.82
CA SER A 239 1.78 -4.32 1.76
C SER A 239 2.24 -5.79 1.80
N ILE A 240 2.39 -6.39 2.98
CA ILE A 240 2.72 -7.82 3.13
C ILE A 240 1.61 -8.68 2.50
N GLY A 241 0.35 -8.45 2.87
CA GLY A 241 -0.79 -9.20 2.33
C GLY A 241 -0.92 -9.06 0.82
N PHE A 242 -0.88 -7.83 0.30
CA PHE A 242 -1.04 -7.55 -1.13
C PHE A 242 0.13 -8.09 -1.97
N ARG A 243 1.38 -7.93 -1.53
CA ARG A 243 2.54 -8.53 -2.21
C ARG A 243 2.46 -10.06 -2.27
N SER A 244 2.03 -10.69 -1.18
CA SER A 244 1.91 -12.16 -1.13
C SER A 244 0.84 -12.72 -2.07
N ARG A 245 -0.04 -11.86 -2.60
CA ARG A 245 -1.06 -12.19 -3.61
C ARG A 245 -0.73 -11.62 -4.99
N ASN A 246 0.44 -11.04 -5.19
CA ASN A 246 0.87 -10.41 -6.43
C ASN A 246 -0.11 -9.32 -6.92
N LEU A 247 -0.60 -8.50 -6.00
CA LEU A 247 -1.54 -7.42 -6.31
C LEU A 247 -0.82 -6.07 -6.38
N PRO A 248 -0.98 -5.32 -7.47
CA PRO A 248 -0.44 -3.98 -7.58
C PRO A 248 -1.14 -3.05 -6.58
N HIS A 249 -0.35 -2.25 -5.88
CA HIS A 249 -0.89 -1.35 -4.85
C HIS A 249 -0.04 -0.11 -4.60
N ILE A 250 -0.69 0.95 -4.15
CA ILE A 250 -0.08 2.18 -3.67
C ILE A 250 -0.38 2.30 -2.18
N LEU A 251 0.64 2.39 -1.34
CA LEU A 251 0.45 2.62 0.09
C LEU A 251 0.39 4.12 0.38
N ASN A 252 -0.74 4.56 0.90
CA ASN A 252 -0.95 5.89 1.46
C ASN A 252 -1.10 5.79 2.98
N GLY A 253 0.01 5.52 3.66
CA GLY A 253 0.08 5.57 5.11
C GLY A 253 0.45 6.97 5.57
N LYS A 254 -0.32 7.55 6.49
CA LYS A 254 -0.06 8.89 7.01
C LYS A 254 -0.22 8.93 8.53
N HIS A 255 0.78 9.50 9.22
CA HIS A 255 0.68 9.72 10.66
C HIS A 255 -0.53 10.56 11.02
N GLY A 256 -1.33 10.09 11.96
CA GLY A 256 -2.50 10.79 12.46
C GLY A 256 -3.71 10.79 11.54
N LEU A 257 -3.67 10.15 10.35
CA LEU A 257 -4.83 10.12 9.46
C LEU A 257 -6.01 9.41 10.14
N SER A 258 -7.17 10.03 10.06
CA SER A 258 -8.44 9.53 10.60
C SER A 258 -9.50 9.39 9.49
N THR A 259 -10.57 8.67 9.77
CA THR A 259 -11.74 8.66 8.88
C THR A 259 -12.40 10.03 8.80
N GLY A 260 -12.29 10.84 9.87
CA GLY A 260 -12.78 12.21 9.90
C GLY A 260 -12.09 13.11 8.88
N ASP A 261 -10.79 12.93 8.66
CA ASP A 261 -10.05 13.67 7.63
C ASP A 261 -10.58 13.33 6.24
N LEU A 262 -10.79 12.04 5.93
CA LEU A 262 -11.33 11.61 4.64
C LEU A 262 -12.82 11.95 4.45
N ALA A 263 -13.60 11.93 5.51
CA ALA A 263 -14.99 12.40 5.47
C ALA A 263 -15.06 13.89 5.16
N GLY A 264 -14.08 14.68 5.58
CA GLY A 264 -13.92 16.11 5.31
C GLY A 264 -13.21 16.42 3.98
N ASP A 265 -12.47 17.52 3.95
CA ASP A 265 -11.85 18.09 2.73
C ASP A 265 -10.58 17.35 2.27
N TRP A 266 -10.08 16.43 3.09
CA TRP A 266 -8.84 15.70 2.80
C TRP A 266 -9.01 14.54 1.82
N TRP A 267 -10.22 14.20 1.45
CA TRP A 267 -10.48 13.13 0.48
C TRP A 267 -9.70 13.34 -0.83
N ASP A 268 -9.95 14.47 -1.49
CA ASP A 268 -9.31 14.78 -2.77
C ASP A 268 -7.80 14.98 -2.62
N PHE A 269 -7.39 15.58 -1.50
CA PHE A 269 -5.97 15.77 -1.21
C PHE A 269 -5.22 14.45 -1.03
N GLN A 270 -5.79 13.50 -0.30
CA GLN A 270 -5.11 12.23 0.00
C GLN A 270 -5.28 11.19 -1.10
N LEU A 271 -6.47 11.06 -1.68
CA LEU A 271 -6.82 9.97 -2.57
C LEU A 271 -7.01 10.38 -4.02
N GLY A 272 -7.39 11.62 -4.30
CA GLY A 272 -7.91 12.02 -5.60
C GLY A 272 -7.08 11.53 -6.79
N GLU A 273 -5.76 11.78 -6.78
CA GLU A 273 -4.90 11.34 -7.89
C GLU A 273 -4.71 9.82 -7.93
N GLN A 274 -4.66 9.15 -6.77
CA GLN A 274 -4.47 7.70 -6.72
C GLN A 274 -5.65 6.95 -7.33
N LEU A 275 -6.87 7.46 -7.15
CA LEU A 275 -8.09 6.86 -7.67
C LEU A 275 -8.19 6.95 -9.20
N ASN A 276 -7.38 7.80 -9.85
CA ASN A 276 -7.24 7.77 -11.31
C ASN A 276 -6.54 6.49 -11.80
N TYR A 277 -5.77 5.83 -10.94
CA TYR A 277 -4.94 4.67 -11.28
C TYR A 277 -5.24 3.43 -10.45
N CYS A 278 -6.13 3.54 -9.46
CA CYS A 278 -6.58 2.45 -8.61
C CYS A 278 -8.11 2.41 -8.64
N ASP A 279 -8.67 1.24 -8.92
CA ASP A 279 -10.12 1.03 -8.92
C ASP A 279 -10.66 0.48 -7.61
N SER A 280 -9.77 0.11 -6.71
CA SER A 280 -10.10 -0.54 -5.44
C SER A 280 -9.37 0.12 -4.27
N VAL A 281 -9.97 0.12 -3.10
CA VAL A 281 -9.42 0.70 -1.88
C VAL A 281 -9.45 -0.32 -0.75
N TYR A 282 -8.34 -0.44 -0.03
CA TYR A 282 -8.28 -1.12 1.27
C TYR A 282 -8.01 -0.07 2.36
N SER A 283 -8.89 0.02 3.35
CA SER A 283 -8.82 0.98 4.45
C SER A 283 -8.49 0.31 5.78
N ALA A 284 -7.41 0.74 6.40
CA ALA A 284 -6.97 0.37 7.75
C ALA A 284 -7.13 1.52 8.76
N LEU A 285 -7.98 2.49 8.46
CA LEU A 285 -8.24 3.63 9.33
C LEU A 285 -9.07 3.20 10.55
N LEU A 286 -9.26 4.12 11.47
CA LEU A 286 -10.02 4.15 12.72
C LEU A 286 -9.15 4.30 13.97
N THR A 287 -7.84 4.04 13.94
CA THR A 287 -6.99 4.15 15.13
C THR A 287 -7.09 5.55 15.75
N ASN A 288 -7.09 6.59 14.92
CA ASN A 288 -7.12 8.00 15.36
C ASN A 288 -8.54 8.56 15.55
N ASP A 289 -9.57 7.75 15.44
CA ASP A 289 -10.98 8.18 15.53
C ASP A 289 -11.61 8.00 16.92
N GLY A 290 -10.87 7.48 17.89
CA GLY A 290 -11.42 7.14 19.21
C GLY A 290 -12.16 8.29 19.92
N GLY A 291 -11.70 9.53 19.74
CA GLY A 291 -12.35 10.72 20.28
C GLY A 291 -13.73 11.05 19.71
N ALA A 292 -14.12 10.43 18.57
CA ALA A 292 -15.42 10.65 17.96
C ALA A 292 -16.55 9.82 18.62
N GLY A 293 -16.19 8.84 19.42
CA GLY A 293 -17.14 7.85 19.94
C GLY A 293 -17.74 6.97 18.84
N LEU A 294 -18.59 6.00 19.21
CA LEU A 294 -19.15 5.04 18.28
C LEU A 294 -19.94 5.71 17.13
N ALA A 295 -20.91 6.55 17.47
CA ALA A 295 -21.75 7.22 16.47
C ALA A 295 -20.93 8.09 15.50
N GLY A 296 -19.96 8.84 16.01
CA GLY A 296 -19.08 9.66 15.16
C GLY A 296 -18.21 8.82 14.23
N MET A 297 -17.69 7.67 14.66
CA MET A 297 -16.95 6.76 13.79
C MET A 297 -17.84 6.15 12.72
N GLN A 298 -19.05 5.76 13.06
CA GLN A 298 -20.05 5.22 12.12
C GLN A 298 -20.39 6.25 11.03
N ASP A 299 -20.75 7.47 11.42
CA ASP A 299 -21.11 8.55 10.48
C ASP A 299 -19.96 8.88 9.52
N ARG A 300 -18.72 8.92 10.04
CA ARG A 300 -17.53 9.15 9.22
C ARG A 300 -17.30 8.05 8.21
N LEU A 301 -17.42 6.77 8.60
CA LEU A 301 -17.29 5.64 7.68
C LEU A 301 -18.37 5.68 6.59
N LEU A 302 -19.63 5.91 6.94
CA LEU A 302 -20.72 6.02 5.97
C LEU A 302 -20.45 7.16 4.97
N THR A 303 -19.95 8.30 5.44
CA THR A 303 -19.56 9.42 4.58
C THR A 303 -18.41 9.04 3.64
N VAL A 304 -17.39 8.37 4.15
CA VAL A 304 -16.22 7.92 3.36
C VAL A 304 -16.66 6.91 2.30
N TRP A 305 -17.51 5.95 2.63
CA TRP A 305 -18.04 4.97 1.66
C TRP A 305 -18.89 5.61 0.57
N ALA A 306 -19.72 6.60 0.94
CA ALA A 306 -20.48 7.37 -0.03
C ALA A 306 -19.59 8.15 -1.00
N LYS A 307 -18.52 8.79 -0.48
CA LYS A 307 -17.50 9.47 -1.31
C LYS A 307 -16.77 8.49 -2.23
N ALA A 308 -16.39 7.32 -1.74
CA ALA A 308 -15.74 6.28 -2.53
C ALA A 308 -16.64 5.83 -3.70
N LYS A 309 -17.91 5.56 -3.42
CA LYS A 309 -18.91 5.22 -4.44
C LYS A 309 -19.08 6.33 -5.48
N ALA A 310 -19.17 7.59 -5.03
CA ALA A 310 -19.28 8.75 -5.92
C ALA A 310 -18.02 8.97 -6.78
N ALA A 311 -16.84 8.61 -6.27
CA ALA A 311 -15.57 8.65 -7.00
C ALA A 311 -15.37 7.46 -7.96
N GLY A 312 -16.34 6.52 -8.05
CA GLY A 312 -16.26 5.37 -8.94
C GLY A 312 -15.35 4.23 -8.43
N VAL A 313 -15.04 4.21 -7.14
CA VAL A 313 -14.34 3.07 -6.53
C VAL A 313 -15.23 1.83 -6.67
N THR A 314 -14.71 0.83 -7.36
CA THR A 314 -15.46 -0.39 -7.66
C THR A 314 -15.53 -1.34 -6.46
N ARG A 315 -14.52 -1.23 -5.56
CA ARG A 315 -14.44 -2.10 -4.38
C ARG A 315 -13.78 -1.36 -3.22
N TRP A 316 -14.44 -1.36 -2.08
CA TRP A 316 -13.89 -0.85 -0.83
C TRP A 316 -13.80 -1.98 0.19
N VAL A 317 -12.64 -2.19 0.78
CA VAL A 317 -12.45 -3.12 1.88
C VAL A 317 -12.12 -2.34 3.14
N GLN A 318 -12.93 -2.50 4.18
CA GLN A 318 -12.71 -1.88 5.48
C GLN A 318 -12.18 -2.91 6.47
N ALA A 319 -10.99 -2.67 7.02
CA ALA A 319 -10.48 -3.45 8.14
C ALA A 319 -11.17 -3.05 9.45
N THR A 320 -11.25 -4.00 10.39
CA THR A 320 -11.57 -3.70 11.77
C THR A 320 -10.50 -2.80 12.40
N LYS A 321 -10.89 -2.02 13.42
CA LYS A 321 -9.98 -1.12 14.15
C LYS A 321 -8.99 -1.93 14.98
N THR A 322 -7.71 -1.51 14.98
CA THR A 322 -6.69 -2.09 15.84
C THR A 322 -7.05 -1.94 17.33
N PRO A 323 -6.62 -2.86 18.21
CA PRO A 323 -6.81 -2.72 19.65
C PRO A 323 -6.32 -1.35 20.15
N SER A 324 -6.93 -0.87 21.23
CA SER A 324 -6.59 0.43 21.85
C SER A 324 -6.38 0.34 23.35
N TYR A 325 -6.23 -0.86 23.88
CA TYR A 325 -6.03 -1.12 25.30
C TYR A 325 -4.93 -2.13 25.53
N ALA A 326 -4.01 -1.83 26.41
CA ALA A 326 -2.93 -2.73 26.80
C ALA A 326 -2.85 -2.88 28.32
N VAL A 327 -2.54 -4.09 28.76
CA VAL A 327 -2.14 -4.38 30.15
C VAL A 327 -0.63 -4.34 30.19
N LYS A 328 -0.07 -3.34 30.88
CA LYS A 328 1.37 -3.16 30.99
C LYS A 328 2.01 -4.18 31.94
N GLU A 329 3.28 -4.48 31.72
CA GLU A 329 4.08 -5.23 32.68
C GLU A 329 4.04 -4.51 34.05
N GLY A 330 3.74 -5.27 35.12
CA GLY A 330 3.52 -4.70 36.47
C GLY A 330 2.07 -4.37 36.80
N GLY A 331 1.09 -4.72 35.94
CA GLY A 331 -0.35 -4.62 36.19
C GLY A 331 -0.98 -3.24 35.96
N GLY A 332 -0.22 -2.29 35.43
CA GLY A 332 -0.77 -1.01 34.94
C GLY A 332 -1.56 -1.22 33.64
N THR A 333 -2.54 -0.35 33.39
CA THR A 333 -3.32 -0.35 32.15
C THR A 333 -3.16 0.97 31.41
N SER A 334 -3.33 0.97 30.09
CA SER A 334 -3.41 2.20 29.30
C SER A 334 -4.38 2.04 28.11
N GLY A 335 -4.94 3.17 27.68
CA GLY A 335 -5.96 3.23 26.64
C GLY A 335 -7.37 2.97 27.19
N ASP A 336 -8.34 2.97 26.26
CA ASP A 336 -9.74 2.69 26.51
C ASP A 336 -10.23 1.66 25.47
N PRO A 337 -10.63 0.45 25.87
CA PRO A 337 -11.07 -0.58 24.93
C PRO A 337 -12.44 -0.28 24.35
N GLU A 338 -13.29 0.50 25.04
CA GLU A 338 -14.71 0.60 24.71
C GLU A 338 -14.97 1.14 23.29
N PRO A 339 -14.40 2.27 22.84
CA PRO A 339 -14.64 2.75 21.48
C PRO A 339 -14.24 1.75 20.40
N THR A 340 -13.17 0.98 20.64
CA THR A 340 -12.70 -0.07 19.71
C THR A 340 -13.61 -1.28 19.76
N THR A 341 -14.04 -1.70 20.95
CA THR A 341 -14.96 -2.84 21.12
C THR A 341 -16.26 -2.59 20.38
N SER A 342 -16.87 -1.43 20.59
CA SER A 342 -18.16 -1.09 20.00
C SER A 342 -18.09 -0.94 18.47
N ILE A 343 -17.08 -0.26 17.93
CA ILE A 343 -16.96 -0.11 16.47
C ILE A 343 -16.61 -1.44 15.79
N ASN A 344 -15.76 -2.27 16.38
CA ASN A 344 -15.44 -3.59 15.84
C ASN A 344 -16.61 -4.55 15.92
N ALA A 345 -17.43 -4.49 16.97
CA ALA A 345 -18.68 -5.27 17.05
C ALA A 345 -19.62 -4.89 15.91
N TRP A 346 -19.80 -3.59 15.64
CA TRP A 346 -20.62 -3.10 14.53
C TRP A 346 -20.08 -3.52 13.18
N LEU A 347 -18.77 -3.42 12.94
CA LEU A 347 -18.14 -3.87 11.71
C LEU A 347 -18.28 -5.40 11.53
N ARG A 348 -18.05 -6.19 12.58
CA ARG A 348 -18.18 -7.66 12.55
C ARG A 348 -19.64 -8.12 12.29
N ASP A 349 -20.62 -7.30 12.64
CA ASP A 349 -22.05 -7.52 12.31
C ASP A 349 -22.40 -7.08 10.86
N GLY A 350 -21.40 -6.73 10.05
CA GLY A 350 -21.61 -6.23 8.69
C GLY A 350 -21.96 -4.75 8.62
N ALA A 351 -21.67 -3.99 9.67
CA ALA A 351 -21.95 -2.56 9.73
C ALA A 351 -23.42 -2.24 9.39
N PRO A 352 -24.41 -2.74 10.12
CA PRO A 352 -25.82 -2.62 9.74
C PRO A 352 -26.25 -1.17 9.54
N VAL A 353 -27.05 -0.93 8.48
CA VAL A 353 -27.55 0.40 8.07
C VAL A 353 -29.05 0.31 7.76
N ILE A 354 -29.83 1.27 8.24
CA ILE A 354 -31.24 1.47 7.93
C ILE A 354 -31.40 2.90 7.40
N ASP A 355 -32.05 3.06 6.26
CA ASP A 355 -32.30 4.37 5.62
C ASP A 355 -31.04 5.25 5.49
N GLY A 356 -29.87 4.63 5.25
CA GLY A 356 -28.60 5.33 5.11
C GLY A 356 -27.92 5.72 6.43
N ALA A 357 -28.52 5.43 7.59
CA ALA A 357 -27.95 5.68 8.91
C ALA A 357 -27.47 4.38 9.58
N ALA A 358 -26.43 4.48 10.43
CA ALA A 358 -25.94 3.33 11.17
C ALA A 358 -27.02 2.78 12.13
N ALA A 359 -27.28 1.48 12.04
CA ALA A 359 -28.18 0.77 12.93
C ALA A 359 -27.40 0.10 14.08
N PRO A 360 -28.05 -0.21 15.20
CA PRO A 360 -27.42 -0.90 16.33
C PRO A 360 -26.85 -2.26 15.94
N THR A 361 -25.73 -2.64 16.50
CA THR A 361 -25.17 -4.00 16.41
C THR A 361 -26.20 -5.02 16.88
N GLY A 362 -26.32 -6.12 16.11
CA GLY A 362 -27.26 -7.20 16.44
C GLY A 362 -28.72 -6.87 16.14
N THR A 363 -29.01 -5.76 15.44
CA THR A 363 -30.40 -5.45 15.05
C THR A 363 -31.02 -6.59 14.24
N THR A 364 -32.28 -6.92 14.55
CA THR A 364 -33.09 -7.88 13.81
C THR A 364 -34.10 -7.19 12.89
N ASP A 365 -34.00 -5.90 12.72
CA ASP A 365 -34.82 -5.12 11.82
C ASP A 365 -34.68 -5.65 10.38
N PRO A 366 -35.78 -6.03 9.70
CA PRO A 366 -35.73 -6.58 8.35
C PRO A 366 -35.23 -5.57 7.30
N ASP A 367 -35.32 -4.28 7.60
CA ASP A 367 -34.86 -3.21 6.70
C ASP A 367 -33.35 -2.92 6.87
N ALA A 368 -32.68 -3.56 7.82
CA ALA A 368 -31.26 -3.41 8.05
C ALA A 368 -30.45 -4.14 6.97
N VAL A 369 -29.75 -3.38 6.14
CA VAL A 369 -28.79 -3.92 5.16
C VAL A 369 -27.41 -4.04 5.79
N ARG A 370 -26.65 -5.08 5.40
CA ARG A 370 -25.31 -5.37 5.90
C ARG A 370 -24.31 -5.53 4.77
N ALA A 371 -23.07 -5.14 5.01
CA ALA A 371 -21.95 -5.43 4.11
C ALA A 371 -21.57 -6.91 4.14
N THR A 372 -20.91 -7.38 3.10
CA THR A 372 -20.23 -8.69 3.12
C THR A 372 -19.09 -8.66 4.16
N VAL A 373 -19.01 -9.68 4.99
CA VAL A 373 -18.00 -9.81 6.05
C VAL A 373 -17.12 -11.03 5.82
N ILE A 374 -15.81 -10.89 6.00
CA ILE A 374 -14.90 -12.01 6.23
C ILE A 374 -14.59 -12.05 7.73
N THR A 375 -15.00 -13.12 8.37
CA THR A 375 -14.88 -13.31 9.82
C THR A 375 -13.46 -13.74 10.23
N TRP A 376 -13.19 -13.71 11.50
CA TRP A 376 -11.93 -14.14 12.11
C TRP A 376 -11.57 -15.62 11.83
N ASP A 377 -12.55 -16.48 11.60
CA ASP A 377 -12.39 -17.89 11.23
C ASP A 377 -12.54 -18.14 9.72
N PHE A 378 -12.34 -17.06 8.94
CA PHE A 378 -12.34 -17.11 7.48
C PHE A 378 -13.64 -17.55 6.82
N GLN A 379 -14.79 -17.31 7.48
CA GLN A 379 -16.08 -17.48 6.84
C GLN A 379 -16.46 -16.21 6.06
N VAL A 380 -17.07 -16.38 4.90
CA VAL A 380 -17.66 -15.28 4.14
C VAL A 380 -19.15 -15.24 4.44
N ILE A 381 -19.60 -14.16 5.08
CA ILE A 381 -21.00 -13.88 5.30
C ILE A 381 -21.43 -12.89 4.21
N PRO A 382 -22.24 -13.32 3.23
CA PRO A 382 -22.69 -12.44 2.17
C PRO A 382 -23.52 -11.27 2.70
N GLY A 383 -23.24 -10.08 2.19
CA GLY A 383 -23.98 -8.87 2.48
C GLY A 383 -24.99 -8.51 1.40
N ASP A 384 -25.60 -7.36 1.55
CA ASP A 384 -26.53 -6.77 0.60
C ASP A 384 -25.78 -5.75 -0.27
N PRO A 385 -25.83 -5.84 -1.61
CA PRO A 385 -25.17 -4.89 -2.50
C PRO A 385 -25.76 -3.46 -2.41
N SER A 386 -26.93 -3.27 -1.80
CA SER A 386 -27.49 -1.94 -1.52
C SER A 386 -26.80 -1.22 -0.34
N HIS A 387 -26.01 -1.94 0.46
CA HIS A 387 -25.22 -1.34 1.55
C HIS A 387 -24.33 -0.19 1.04
N PRO A 388 -24.12 0.89 1.81
CA PRO A 388 -23.29 2.03 1.39
C PRO A 388 -21.89 1.65 0.88
N VAL A 389 -21.28 0.58 1.40
CA VAL A 389 -20.01 0.06 0.91
C VAL A 389 -20.14 -0.63 -0.47
N GLY A 390 -21.36 -0.87 -0.95
CA GLY A 390 -21.63 -1.54 -2.23
C GLY A 390 -21.11 -2.97 -2.26
N ASP A 391 -20.43 -3.33 -3.35
CA ASP A 391 -19.73 -4.64 -3.48
C ASP A 391 -18.47 -4.74 -2.60
N GLY A 392 -18.32 -3.83 -1.64
CA GLY A 392 -17.21 -3.82 -0.70
C GLY A 392 -17.35 -4.87 0.41
N TRP A 393 -16.29 -4.96 1.21
CA TRP A 393 -16.13 -6.00 2.21
C TRP A 393 -15.68 -5.41 3.53
N ILE A 394 -16.07 -6.04 4.63
CA ILE A 394 -15.50 -5.80 5.95
C ILE A 394 -14.63 -7.00 6.30
N GLY A 395 -13.34 -6.75 6.56
CA GLY A 395 -12.36 -7.79 6.92
C GLY A 395 -11.98 -7.72 8.39
N ASP A 396 -12.22 -8.78 9.16
CA ASP A 396 -11.73 -8.87 10.54
C ASP A 396 -10.25 -9.26 10.56
N THR A 397 -9.37 -8.31 10.22
CA THR A 397 -7.92 -8.54 10.20
C THR A 397 -7.23 -8.30 11.53
N THR A 398 -7.91 -7.66 12.49
CA THR A 398 -7.27 -7.28 13.75
C THR A 398 -7.46 -8.30 14.88
N TYR A 399 -8.32 -9.30 14.71
CA TYR A 399 -8.55 -10.33 15.75
C TYR A 399 -7.26 -11.03 16.18
N VAL A 400 -6.31 -11.20 15.27
CA VAL A 400 -5.03 -11.85 15.54
C VAL A 400 -4.18 -11.08 16.54
N LEU A 401 -4.43 -9.80 16.71
CA LEU A 401 -3.74 -8.90 17.63
C LEU A 401 -4.38 -8.86 19.01
N GLU A 402 -5.62 -9.33 19.16
CA GLU A 402 -6.39 -9.29 20.41
C GLU A 402 -6.07 -10.49 21.31
N THR A 403 -6.08 -10.30 22.63
CA THR A 403 -5.93 -11.38 23.62
C THR A 403 -7.05 -12.42 23.54
N SER A 404 -8.25 -11.98 23.20
CA SER A 404 -9.39 -12.79 22.80
C SER A 404 -10.26 -12.02 21.85
N LEU A 405 -11.02 -12.71 21.00
CA LEU A 405 -11.89 -12.07 20.02
C LEU A 405 -12.84 -11.04 20.66
N GLY A 406 -12.78 -9.83 20.18
CA GLY A 406 -13.60 -8.70 20.66
C GLY A 406 -13.13 -8.08 21.99
N SER A 407 -11.97 -8.48 22.51
CA SER A 407 -11.44 -7.90 23.74
C SER A 407 -10.90 -6.48 23.56
N SER A 408 -10.56 -6.11 22.33
CA SER A 408 -9.85 -4.86 21.99
C SER A 408 -8.57 -4.61 22.81
N THR A 409 -8.02 -5.68 23.37
CA THR A 409 -6.84 -5.69 24.23
C THR A 409 -5.69 -6.31 23.46
N TRP A 410 -4.57 -5.63 23.38
CA TRP A 410 -3.36 -6.13 22.72
C TRP A 410 -2.85 -7.41 23.34
N LYS A 411 -2.42 -8.34 22.51
CA LYS A 411 -1.51 -9.39 22.94
C LYS A 411 -0.18 -8.76 23.34
N PRO A 412 0.40 -9.13 24.49
CA PRO A 412 1.61 -8.47 24.99
C PRO A 412 2.79 -8.49 24.00
N GLU A 413 2.92 -9.54 23.21
CA GLU A 413 3.99 -9.68 22.21
C GLU A 413 3.87 -8.75 21.01
N TYR A 414 2.73 -8.08 20.86
CA TYR A 414 2.45 -7.19 19.72
C TYR A 414 2.38 -5.71 20.08
N ASP A 415 2.15 -5.38 21.35
CA ASP A 415 2.07 -4.00 21.83
C ASP A 415 3.45 -3.33 21.86
N ALA A 416 3.57 -2.17 21.23
CA ALA A 416 4.77 -1.34 21.27
C ALA A 416 4.89 -0.45 22.54
N ASN A 417 4.08 -0.71 23.55
CA ASN A 417 3.98 0.00 24.84
C ASN A 417 3.38 1.42 24.78
N ASP A 418 2.77 1.82 23.69
CA ASP A 418 2.09 3.11 23.53
C ASP A 418 0.61 3.00 23.20
N VAL A 419 0.04 1.79 23.17
CA VAL A 419 -1.34 1.39 22.84
C VAL A 419 -1.83 1.72 21.42
N ASN A 420 -1.03 2.42 20.63
CA ASN A 420 -1.40 2.85 19.29
C ASN A 420 -0.56 2.18 18.19
N HIS A 421 0.67 1.79 18.52
CA HIS A 421 1.59 1.19 17.57
C HIS A 421 1.95 -0.25 17.97
N TYR A 422 2.35 -1.04 17.01
CA TYR A 422 2.68 -2.44 17.21
C TYR A 422 3.97 -2.86 16.48
N TYR A 423 4.56 -3.95 16.94
CA TYR A 423 5.82 -4.45 16.43
C TYR A 423 5.69 -5.13 15.05
N ASN A 424 6.82 -5.31 14.38
CA ASN A 424 6.89 -6.01 13.09
C ASN A 424 6.24 -7.41 13.10
N ALA A 425 6.29 -8.13 14.24
CA ALA A 425 5.64 -9.42 14.39
C ALA A 425 4.12 -9.34 14.22
N ALA A 426 3.49 -8.28 14.73
CA ALA A 426 2.06 -8.02 14.54
C ALA A 426 1.72 -7.72 13.07
N HIS A 427 2.55 -6.92 12.40
CA HIS A 427 2.38 -6.68 10.97
C HIS A 427 2.47 -7.97 10.15
N ALA A 428 3.41 -8.85 10.46
CA ALA A 428 3.53 -10.14 9.79
C ALA A 428 2.30 -11.03 10.04
N ALA A 429 1.85 -11.15 11.28
CA ALA A 429 0.67 -11.93 11.64
C ALA A 429 -0.61 -11.41 10.95
N GLN A 430 -0.83 -10.10 10.98
CA GLN A 430 -1.98 -9.47 10.34
C GLN A 430 -1.89 -9.54 8.80
N GLY A 431 -0.69 -9.49 8.24
CA GLY A 431 -0.44 -9.65 6.81
C GLY A 431 -0.83 -11.04 6.28
N GLU A 432 -0.58 -12.11 7.05
CA GLU A 432 -1.03 -13.46 6.69
C GLU A 432 -2.56 -13.59 6.75
N VAL A 433 -3.21 -12.95 7.71
CA VAL A 433 -4.68 -12.89 7.75
C VAL A 433 -5.22 -12.17 6.52
N LEU A 434 -4.67 -11.01 6.18
CA LEU A 434 -5.09 -10.24 5.02
C LEU A 434 -4.88 -11.00 3.71
N LYS A 435 -3.77 -11.71 3.56
CA LYS A 435 -3.51 -12.59 2.41
C LYS A 435 -4.63 -13.61 2.21
N GLU A 436 -5.12 -14.22 3.29
CA GLU A 436 -6.22 -15.17 3.23
C GLU A 436 -7.55 -14.49 2.91
N HIS A 437 -7.82 -13.30 3.46
CA HIS A 437 -8.99 -12.50 3.10
C HIS A 437 -8.98 -12.18 1.61
N LEU A 438 -7.86 -11.72 1.05
CA LEU A 438 -7.73 -11.45 -0.39
C LEU A 438 -8.01 -12.71 -1.23
N ARG A 439 -7.56 -13.88 -0.79
CA ARG A 439 -7.87 -15.16 -1.45
C ARG A 439 -9.38 -15.43 -1.46
N LEU A 440 -10.05 -15.20 -0.34
CA LEU A 440 -11.51 -15.39 -0.22
C LEU A 440 -12.31 -14.41 -1.08
N MET A 441 -11.76 -13.21 -1.31
CA MET A 441 -12.33 -12.20 -2.22
C MET A 441 -12.09 -12.53 -3.71
N GLY A 442 -11.33 -13.59 -4.01
CA GLY A 442 -11.04 -14.01 -5.39
C GLY A 442 -9.77 -13.43 -6.00
N PHE A 443 -8.84 -12.90 -5.17
CA PHE A 443 -7.55 -12.36 -5.61
C PHE A 443 -6.36 -13.28 -5.35
#